data_4cf473e64798634bf207157f01548001
#
_entry.id   4cf473e64798634bf207157f01548001
#
_cell.length_a   1.000
_cell.length_b   1.000
_cell.length_c   1.000
_cell.angle_alpha   90.00
_cell.angle_beta   90.00
_cell.angle_gamma   90.00
#
_symmetry.space_group_name_H-M   'P 1'
#
loop_
_entity.id
_entity.type
_entity.pdbx_description
1 polymer ?
#
loop_
_entity_poly.entity_id
_entity_poly.type
_entity_poly.pdbx_seq_one_letter_code
_entity_poly.pdbx_strand_id
1 'polypeptide(L)'
;MKKTMKFWDLVALEVGMTIGAGIFIYMPIASQSAGVGTIMAFVVAFVPMSIIMINVMLLGSTLPTTGGTFKYGAFLFSPKVAFLGLWAYLFGAFVGLFPLNALALASYMKGIWDGISLVPVALIILTFFYVINLMGLKMASRVEIISVALLFVAIAIYTVPGIGRIEASNLEGVFSTGIGSIIYASALLTFTFAGSNAVIELGGEVENAKKNLPLSVIFSLTVVLICYLLMAAVSFGIGGKLLEGGTLNDVASNYLSGFLFYVFAFG
;
A
#
# COMPACT_ATOMS: atom_id res chain seq x y z
N MET A 1 -28.31 -6.31 7.50
CA MET A 1 -27.28 -7.07 6.75
C MET A 1 -26.83 -8.27 7.58
N LYS A 2 -26.51 -9.40 6.94
CA LYS A 2 -25.92 -10.52 7.67
C LYS A 2 -24.47 -10.17 8.00
N LYS A 3 -24.10 -10.30 9.28
CA LYS A 3 -22.72 -10.16 9.73
C LYS A 3 -21.96 -11.43 9.38
N THR A 4 -21.03 -11.36 8.45
CA THR A 4 -20.33 -12.52 7.89
C THR A 4 -18.82 -12.38 7.96
N MET A 5 -18.30 -11.18 8.15
CA MET A 5 -16.85 -10.93 8.17
C MET A 5 -16.26 -11.18 9.56
N LYS A 6 -15.27 -12.06 9.61
CA LYS A 6 -14.51 -12.41 10.80
C LYS A 6 -13.18 -11.64 10.86
N PHE A 7 -12.48 -11.78 11.96
CA PHE A 7 -11.19 -11.11 12.20
C PHE A 7 -10.18 -11.28 11.04
N TRP A 8 -9.97 -12.51 10.57
CA TRP A 8 -8.99 -12.77 9.50
C TRP A 8 -9.41 -12.26 8.13
N ASP A 9 -10.72 -12.18 7.87
CA ASP A 9 -11.23 -11.58 6.63
C ASP A 9 -10.93 -10.09 6.59
N LEU A 10 -11.07 -9.40 7.75
CA LEU A 10 -10.71 -8.00 7.90
C LEU A 10 -9.20 -7.78 7.73
N VAL A 11 -8.38 -8.60 8.41
CA VAL A 11 -6.93 -8.51 8.29
C VAL A 11 -6.47 -8.68 6.85
N ALA A 12 -6.98 -9.69 6.14
CA ALA A 12 -6.62 -9.92 4.74
C ALA A 12 -7.00 -8.74 3.85
N LEU A 13 -8.21 -8.20 4.03
CA LEU A 13 -8.68 -7.02 3.30
C LEU A 13 -7.80 -5.79 3.59
N GLU A 14 -7.60 -5.46 4.86
CA GLU A 14 -6.83 -4.28 5.27
C GLU A 14 -5.38 -4.34 4.79
N VAL A 15 -4.71 -5.48 4.97
CA VAL A 15 -3.33 -5.66 4.52
C VAL A 15 -3.24 -5.60 3.00
N GLY A 16 -4.16 -6.27 2.29
CA GLY A 16 -4.20 -6.26 0.82
C GLY A 16 -4.43 -4.87 0.25
N MET A 17 -5.39 -4.11 0.80
CA MET A 17 -5.68 -2.75 0.36
C MET A 17 -4.59 -1.74 0.75
N THR A 18 -3.83 -2.01 1.82
CA THR A 18 -2.80 -1.09 2.30
C THR A 18 -1.48 -1.28 1.57
N ILE A 19 -0.98 -2.51 1.44
CA ILE A 19 0.31 -2.75 0.79
C ILE A 19 0.24 -2.32 -0.68
N GLY A 20 -0.71 -2.81 -1.46
CA GLY A 20 -0.97 -2.39 -2.83
C GLY A 20 0.30 -1.98 -3.61
N ALA A 21 0.14 -1.10 -4.60
CA ALA A 21 1.26 -0.54 -5.37
C ALA A 21 2.07 0.54 -4.60
N GLY A 22 1.60 0.95 -3.42
CA GLY A 22 2.16 2.11 -2.70
C GLY A 22 3.65 1.98 -2.39
N ILE A 23 4.10 0.83 -1.87
CA ILE A 23 5.52 0.64 -1.54
C ILE A 23 6.40 0.66 -2.80
N PHE A 24 5.93 0.09 -3.89
CA PHE A 24 6.66 0.02 -5.16
C PHE A 24 6.86 1.40 -5.81
N ILE A 25 5.96 2.35 -5.54
CA ILE A 25 5.98 3.71 -6.08
C ILE A 25 6.71 4.67 -5.12
N TYR A 26 6.28 4.70 -3.86
CA TYR A 26 6.72 5.76 -2.95
C TYR A 26 8.07 5.47 -2.30
N MET A 27 8.48 4.21 -2.12
CA MET A 27 9.78 3.90 -1.54
C MET A 27 10.94 4.35 -2.44
N PRO A 28 10.96 4.11 -3.77
CA PRO A 28 11.98 4.66 -4.66
C PRO A 28 12.01 6.20 -4.67
N ILE A 29 10.85 6.86 -4.62
CA ILE A 29 10.79 8.33 -4.57
C ILE A 29 11.34 8.86 -3.24
N ALA A 30 10.95 8.25 -2.12
CA ALA A 30 11.43 8.64 -0.79
C ALA A 30 12.94 8.41 -0.65
N SER A 31 13.48 7.34 -1.26
CA SER A 31 14.91 7.02 -1.21
C SER A 31 15.80 8.10 -1.86
N GLN A 32 15.30 8.81 -2.87
CA GLN A 32 16.03 9.90 -3.52
C GLN A 32 16.33 11.06 -2.57
N SER A 33 15.49 11.28 -1.56
CA SER A 33 15.68 12.34 -0.57
C SER A 33 16.32 11.86 0.73
N ALA A 34 15.90 10.70 1.24
CA ALA A 34 16.30 10.20 2.55
C ALA A 34 17.38 9.12 2.50
N GLY A 35 17.73 8.61 1.32
CA GLY A 35 18.69 7.51 1.21
C GLY A 35 18.30 6.32 2.07
N VAL A 36 19.27 5.74 2.77
CA VAL A 36 19.05 4.65 3.74
C VAL A 36 18.10 5.08 4.88
N GLY A 37 18.01 6.38 5.16
CA GLY A 37 17.07 6.96 6.12
C GLY A 37 15.59 6.70 5.80
N THR A 38 15.27 6.22 4.59
CA THR A 38 13.93 5.77 4.20
C THR A 38 13.40 4.66 5.12
N ILE A 39 14.27 3.80 5.66
CA ILE A 39 13.90 2.78 6.65
C ILE A 39 13.29 3.46 7.89
N MET A 40 13.96 4.49 8.41
CA MET A 40 13.46 5.27 9.55
C MET A 40 12.21 6.08 9.16
N ALA A 41 12.15 6.57 7.93
CA ALA A 41 11.00 7.33 7.43
C ALA A 41 9.71 6.50 7.43
N PHE A 42 9.74 5.17 7.21
CA PHE A 42 8.58 4.29 7.40
C PHE A 42 8.13 4.24 8.86
N VAL A 43 9.06 4.18 9.81
CA VAL A 43 8.73 4.18 11.25
C VAL A 43 8.09 5.53 11.63
N VAL A 44 8.63 6.63 11.14
CA VAL A 44 8.08 7.97 11.39
C VAL A 44 6.70 8.12 10.73
N ALA A 45 6.51 7.63 9.49
CA ALA A 45 5.24 7.64 8.77
C ALA A 45 4.13 6.83 9.47
N PHE A 46 4.51 5.75 10.14
CA PHE A 46 3.59 4.90 10.89
C PHE A 46 2.91 5.63 12.06
N VAL A 47 3.60 6.60 12.68
CA VAL A 47 3.09 7.32 13.87
C VAL A 47 1.82 8.13 13.54
N PRO A 48 1.82 9.09 12.58
CA PRO A 48 0.61 9.86 12.26
C PRO A 48 -0.50 8.95 11.75
N MET A 49 -0.18 7.91 10.99
CA MET A 49 -1.18 6.97 10.49
C MET A 49 -1.83 6.17 11.63
N SER A 50 -1.05 5.74 12.62
CA SER A 50 -1.59 5.08 13.82
C SER A 50 -2.55 5.99 14.58
N ILE A 51 -2.25 7.28 14.71
CA ILE A 51 -3.13 8.27 15.34
C ILE A 51 -4.45 8.40 14.58
N ILE A 52 -4.39 8.46 13.25
CA ILE A 52 -5.60 8.50 12.39
C ILE A 52 -6.42 7.23 12.60
N MET A 53 -5.78 6.07 12.63
CA MET A 53 -6.45 4.78 12.77
C MET A 53 -7.09 4.58 14.14
N ILE A 54 -6.62 5.23 15.20
CA ILE A 54 -7.33 5.26 16.49
C ILE A 54 -8.77 5.79 16.33
N ASN A 55 -8.94 6.86 15.55
CA ASN A 55 -10.28 7.40 15.28
C ASN A 55 -11.14 6.43 14.46
N VAL A 56 -10.56 5.76 13.45
CA VAL A 56 -11.22 4.73 12.65
C VAL A 56 -11.68 3.57 13.55
N MET A 57 -10.82 3.09 14.45
CA MET A 57 -11.14 2.03 15.40
C MET A 57 -12.27 2.42 16.35
N LEU A 58 -12.22 3.62 16.92
CA LEU A 58 -13.24 4.13 17.85
C LEU A 58 -14.59 4.28 17.16
N LEU A 59 -14.64 4.93 16.01
CA LEU A 59 -15.89 5.10 15.24
C LEU A 59 -16.45 3.76 14.77
N GLY A 60 -15.62 2.92 14.16
CA GLY A 60 -16.03 1.63 13.65
C GLY A 60 -16.52 0.66 14.73
N SER A 61 -15.91 0.71 15.94
CA SER A 61 -16.31 -0.15 17.06
C SER A 61 -17.56 0.34 17.81
N THR A 62 -17.76 1.66 17.88
CA THR A 62 -18.90 2.26 18.61
C THR A 62 -20.15 2.36 17.75
N LEU A 63 -19.98 2.69 16.46
CA LEU A 63 -21.07 2.90 15.49
C LEU A 63 -20.84 2.07 14.24
N PRO A 64 -20.80 0.73 14.33
CA PRO A 64 -20.52 -0.11 13.18
C PRO A 64 -21.61 0.05 12.11
N THR A 65 -21.19 0.57 10.94
CA THR A 65 -22.10 0.84 9.82
C THR A 65 -21.40 0.55 8.49
N THR A 66 -22.19 0.31 7.45
CA THR A 66 -21.68 0.23 6.07
C THR A 66 -21.71 1.63 5.45
N GLY A 67 -20.65 2.01 4.71
CA GLY A 67 -20.48 3.36 4.19
C GLY A 67 -20.07 4.35 5.30
N GLY A 68 -19.13 3.95 6.16
CA GLY A 68 -18.72 4.69 7.35
C GLY A 68 -18.21 6.09 7.06
N THR A 69 -17.35 6.25 6.05
CA THR A 69 -16.77 7.57 5.70
C THR A 69 -17.83 8.64 5.49
N PHE A 70 -18.88 8.34 4.73
CA PHE A 70 -19.98 9.29 4.55
C PHE A 70 -20.84 9.43 5.81
N LYS A 71 -21.23 8.29 6.40
CA LYS A 71 -22.21 8.31 7.51
C LYS A 71 -21.68 8.97 8.76
N TYR A 72 -20.41 8.76 9.12
CA TYR A 72 -19.82 9.42 10.30
C TYR A 72 -19.71 10.92 10.08
N GLY A 73 -19.27 11.35 8.90
CA GLY A 73 -19.23 12.77 8.56
C GLY A 73 -20.63 13.42 8.56
N ALA A 74 -21.63 12.73 8.01
CA ALA A 74 -23.00 13.20 7.97
C ALA A 74 -23.65 13.28 9.37
N PHE A 75 -23.34 12.33 10.25
CA PHE A 75 -23.88 12.27 11.61
C PHE A 75 -23.19 13.27 12.55
N LEU A 76 -21.83 13.36 12.48
CA LEU A 76 -21.05 14.18 13.41
C LEU A 76 -21.00 15.66 13.03
N PHE A 77 -21.10 15.99 11.73
CA PHE A 77 -21.06 17.36 11.24
C PHE A 77 -22.32 17.74 10.48
N SER A 78 -22.39 17.40 9.21
CA SER A 78 -23.60 17.58 8.38
C SER A 78 -23.51 16.73 7.10
N PRO A 79 -24.67 16.33 6.53
CA PRO A 79 -24.69 15.60 5.26
C PRO A 79 -24.05 16.37 4.10
N LYS A 80 -24.15 17.69 4.08
CA LYS A 80 -23.55 18.55 3.04
C LYS A 80 -22.02 18.54 3.11
N VAL A 81 -21.45 18.69 4.31
CA VAL A 81 -19.99 18.65 4.52
C VAL A 81 -19.45 17.26 4.22
N ALA A 82 -20.13 16.20 4.69
CA ALA A 82 -19.75 14.84 4.40
C ALA A 82 -19.76 14.53 2.90
N PHE A 83 -20.78 14.99 2.17
CA PHE A 83 -20.86 14.83 0.72
C PHE A 83 -19.72 15.55 0.00
N LEU A 84 -19.44 16.81 0.34
CA LEU A 84 -18.34 17.57 -0.27
C LEU A 84 -16.97 16.92 0.01
N GLY A 85 -16.74 16.47 1.24
CA GLY A 85 -15.50 15.79 1.62
C GLY A 85 -15.31 14.47 0.87
N LEU A 86 -16.34 13.64 0.83
CA LEU A 86 -16.29 12.37 0.10
C LEU A 86 -16.13 12.59 -1.41
N TRP A 87 -16.86 13.58 -1.97
CA TRP A 87 -16.75 13.90 -3.38
C TRP A 87 -15.34 14.38 -3.75
N ALA A 88 -14.75 15.28 -2.94
CA ALA A 88 -13.38 15.74 -3.16
C ALA A 88 -12.35 14.57 -3.06
N TYR A 89 -12.54 13.66 -2.09
CA TYR A 89 -11.71 12.46 -1.96
C TYR A 89 -11.82 11.56 -3.21
N LEU A 90 -13.03 11.25 -3.66
CA LEU A 90 -13.26 10.42 -4.85
C LEU A 90 -12.68 11.09 -6.11
N PHE A 91 -12.89 12.40 -6.27
CA PHE A 91 -12.32 13.14 -7.39
C PHE A 91 -10.79 13.07 -7.38
N GLY A 92 -10.15 13.28 -6.24
CA GLY A 92 -8.71 13.11 -6.09
C GLY A 92 -8.23 11.70 -6.41
N ALA A 93 -8.96 10.67 -6.00
CA ALA A 93 -8.64 9.29 -6.32
C ALA A 93 -8.73 9.00 -7.82
N PHE A 94 -9.81 9.44 -8.49
CA PHE A 94 -10.00 9.23 -9.93
C PHE A 94 -8.99 9.98 -10.80
N VAL A 95 -8.65 11.21 -10.44
CA VAL A 95 -7.76 12.08 -11.23
C VAL A 95 -6.29 11.84 -10.92
N GLY A 96 -5.97 11.47 -9.67
CA GLY A 96 -4.60 11.31 -9.19
C GLY A 96 -4.19 9.85 -8.97
N LEU A 97 -4.81 9.20 -8.01
CA LEU A 97 -4.34 7.91 -7.49
C LEU A 97 -4.42 6.77 -8.52
N PHE A 98 -5.54 6.64 -9.23
CA PHE A 98 -5.70 5.55 -10.20
C PHE A 98 -4.78 5.69 -11.42
N PRO A 99 -4.67 6.88 -12.06
CA PRO A 99 -3.69 7.07 -13.11
C PRO A 99 -2.24 6.86 -12.65
N LEU A 100 -1.89 7.31 -11.45
CA LEU A 100 -0.56 7.11 -10.89
C LEU A 100 -0.22 5.62 -10.74
N ASN A 101 -1.13 4.82 -10.19
CA ASN A 101 -0.93 3.38 -10.04
C ASN A 101 -0.83 2.68 -11.41
N ALA A 102 -1.64 3.07 -12.39
CA ALA A 102 -1.57 2.50 -13.74
C ALA A 102 -0.26 2.86 -14.45
N LEU A 103 0.22 4.10 -14.31
CA LEU A 103 1.50 4.54 -14.85
C LEU A 103 2.68 3.83 -14.16
N ALA A 104 2.58 3.60 -12.85
CA ALA A 104 3.60 2.85 -12.12
C ALA A 104 3.68 1.41 -12.63
N LEU A 105 2.57 0.70 -12.76
CA LEU A 105 2.56 -0.65 -13.31
C LEU A 105 3.11 -0.66 -14.75
N ALA A 106 2.72 0.29 -15.59
CA ALA A 106 3.28 0.43 -16.94
C ALA A 106 4.80 0.67 -16.93
N SER A 107 5.31 1.44 -15.95
CA SER A 107 6.75 1.68 -15.75
C SER A 107 7.50 0.40 -15.37
N TYR A 108 6.93 -0.43 -14.48
CA TYR A 108 7.49 -1.74 -14.14
C TYR A 108 7.52 -2.67 -15.36
N MET A 109 6.46 -2.69 -16.18
CA MET A 109 6.44 -3.45 -17.43
C MET A 109 7.49 -2.95 -18.43
N LYS A 110 7.72 -1.64 -18.51
CA LYS A 110 8.76 -1.05 -19.35
C LYS A 110 10.17 -1.50 -18.95
N GLY A 111 10.42 -1.70 -17.65
CA GLY A 111 11.68 -2.24 -17.16
C GLY A 111 11.98 -3.68 -17.65
N ILE A 112 10.96 -4.40 -18.15
CA ILE A 112 11.08 -5.75 -18.71
C ILE A 112 11.10 -5.71 -20.24
N TRP A 113 10.35 -4.79 -20.86
CA TRP A 113 10.20 -4.65 -22.31
C TRP A 113 10.43 -3.19 -22.74
N ASP A 114 11.60 -2.90 -23.26
CA ASP A 114 12.03 -1.52 -23.64
C ASP A 114 11.14 -0.80 -24.66
N GLY A 115 10.37 -1.54 -25.47
CA GLY A 115 9.49 -0.97 -26.50
C GLY A 115 8.15 -0.42 -26.01
N ILE A 116 7.86 -0.45 -24.69
CA ILE A 116 6.57 -0.07 -24.16
C ILE A 116 6.44 1.45 -24.00
N SER A 117 5.33 1.99 -24.52
CA SER A 117 4.91 3.37 -24.28
C SER A 117 4.04 3.44 -23.01
N LEU A 118 4.45 4.25 -22.02
CA LEU A 118 3.81 4.27 -20.68
C LEU A 118 2.33 4.61 -20.71
N VAL A 119 1.96 5.70 -21.41
CA VAL A 119 0.57 6.19 -21.42
C VAL A 119 -0.41 5.21 -22.07
N PRO A 120 -0.16 4.67 -23.27
CA PRO A 120 -1.05 3.67 -23.85
C PRO A 120 -1.23 2.42 -22.98
N VAL A 121 -0.15 1.91 -22.38
CA VAL A 121 -0.22 0.74 -21.51
C VAL A 121 -1.00 1.07 -20.23
N ALA A 122 -0.79 2.21 -19.61
CA ALA A 122 -1.56 2.65 -18.45
C ALA A 122 -3.06 2.75 -18.76
N LEU A 123 -3.43 3.26 -19.95
CA LEU A 123 -4.83 3.30 -20.40
C LEU A 123 -5.42 1.91 -20.60
N ILE A 124 -4.65 0.97 -21.15
CA ILE A 124 -5.08 -0.44 -21.30
C ILE A 124 -5.33 -1.05 -19.91
N ILE A 125 -4.43 -0.83 -18.95
CA ILE A 125 -4.55 -1.32 -17.56
C ILE A 125 -5.83 -0.75 -16.92
N LEU A 126 -6.04 0.57 -17.00
CA LEU A 126 -7.24 1.20 -16.45
C LEU A 126 -8.52 0.66 -17.09
N THR A 127 -8.51 0.50 -18.42
CA THR A 127 -9.65 -0.06 -19.16
C THR A 127 -9.92 -1.50 -18.75
N PHE A 128 -8.89 -2.31 -18.58
CA PHE A 128 -9.01 -3.70 -18.14
C PHE A 128 -9.70 -3.79 -16.77
N PHE A 129 -9.22 -3.05 -15.76
CA PHE A 129 -9.85 -3.05 -14.44
C PHE A 129 -11.25 -2.42 -14.46
N TYR A 130 -11.50 -1.43 -15.30
CA TYR A 130 -12.84 -0.86 -15.50
C TYR A 130 -13.81 -1.92 -16.02
N VAL A 131 -13.42 -2.67 -17.06
CA VAL A 131 -14.25 -3.76 -17.62
C VAL A 131 -14.53 -4.85 -16.57
N ILE A 132 -13.53 -5.25 -15.78
CA ILE A 132 -13.71 -6.21 -14.68
C ILE A 132 -14.76 -5.71 -13.69
N ASN A 133 -14.73 -4.43 -13.32
CA ASN A 133 -15.73 -3.85 -12.43
C ASN A 133 -17.12 -3.83 -13.04
N LEU A 134 -17.26 -3.61 -14.36
CA LEU A 134 -18.55 -3.73 -15.07
C LEU A 134 -19.10 -5.15 -15.09
N MET A 135 -18.25 -6.16 -15.02
CA MET A 135 -18.67 -7.57 -14.93
C MET A 135 -19.28 -7.93 -13.57
N GLY A 136 -19.27 -6.98 -12.63
CA GLY A 136 -19.92 -7.06 -11.34
C GLY A 136 -19.01 -7.47 -10.18
N LEU A 137 -19.52 -7.27 -8.98
CA LEU A 137 -18.79 -7.41 -7.71
C LEU A 137 -18.10 -8.78 -7.54
N LYS A 138 -18.74 -9.85 -7.98
CA LYS A 138 -18.19 -11.20 -7.85
C LYS A 138 -16.91 -11.40 -8.67
N MET A 139 -16.85 -10.83 -9.86
CA MET A 139 -15.65 -10.90 -10.71
C MET A 139 -14.54 -9.98 -10.18
N ALA A 140 -14.88 -8.75 -9.81
CA ALA A 140 -13.96 -7.81 -9.21
C ALA A 140 -13.29 -8.38 -7.94
N SER A 141 -14.07 -8.95 -7.03
CA SER A 141 -13.55 -9.59 -5.81
C SER A 141 -12.63 -10.78 -6.08
N ARG A 142 -12.91 -11.60 -7.09
CA ARG A 142 -12.01 -12.70 -7.47
C ARG A 142 -10.65 -12.19 -7.96
N VAL A 143 -10.67 -11.16 -8.82
CA VAL A 143 -9.43 -10.55 -9.33
C VAL A 143 -8.64 -9.92 -8.19
N GLU A 144 -9.31 -9.23 -7.26
CA GLU A 144 -8.69 -8.66 -6.08
C GLU A 144 -7.99 -9.72 -5.23
N ILE A 145 -8.65 -10.82 -4.88
CA ILE A 145 -8.07 -11.92 -4.09
C ILE A 145 -6.83 -12.50 -4.78
N ILE A 146 -6.90 -12.71 -6.11
CA ILE A 146 -5.76 -13.22 -6.87
C ILE A 146 -4.61 -12.22 -6.85
N SER A 147 -4.89 -10.93 -7.07
CA SER A 147 -3.88 -9.87 -7.06
C SER A 147 -3.19 -9.74 -5.69
N VAL A 148 -3.96 -9.80 -4.59
CA VAL A 148 -3.42 -9.78 -3.23
C VAL A 148 -2.56 -11.01 -2.96
N ALA A 149 -2.98 -12.19 -3.40
CA ALA A 149 -2.17 -13.42 -3.26
C ALA A 149 -0.84 -13.31 -4.03
N LEU A 150 -0.88 -12.80 -5.28
CA LEU A 150 0.33 -12.56 -6.07
C LEU A 150 1.25 -11.53 -5.43
N LEU A 151 0.70 -10.46 -4.88
CA LEU A 151 1.45 -9.45 -4.14
C LEU A 151 2.22 -10.05 -2.95
N PHE A 152 1.57 -10.90 -2.13
CA PHE A 152 2.25 -11.56 -1.03
C PHE A 152 3.35 -12.52 -1.50
N VAL A 153 3.10 -13.25 -2.59
CA VAL A 153 4.11 -14.11 -3.21
C VAL A 153 5.30 -13.26 -3.70
N ALA A 154 5.03 -12.13 -4.35
CA ALA A 154 6.08 -11.21 -4.80
C ALA A 154 6.92 -10.66 -3.63
N ILE A 155 6.27 -10.21 -2.55
CA ILE A 155 6.96 -9.74 -1.35
C ILE A 155 7.81 -10.84 -0.73
N ALA A 156 7.30 -12.07 -0.64
CA ALA A 156 8.05 -13.20 -0.10
C ALA A 156 9.26 -13.56 -0.97
N ILE A 157 9.09 -13.59 -2.30
CA ILE A 157 10.18 -13.84 -3.26
C ILE A 157 11.25 -12.74 -3.17
N TYR A 158 10.84 -11.50 -2.93
CA TYR A 158 11.77 -10.39 -2.77
C TYR A 158 12.50 -10.44 -1.43
N THR A 159 11.79 -10.66 -0.34
CA THR A 159 12.34 -10.53 1.02
C THR A 159 13.13 -11.77 1.47
N VAL A 160 12.60 -12.98 1.27
CA VAL A 160 13.19 -14.20 1.83
C VAL A 160 14.60 -14.48 1.29
N PRO A 161 14.85 -14.48 -0.04
CA PRO A 161 16.21 -14.63 -0.56
C PRO A 161 17.09 -13.40 -0.29
N GLY A 162 16.46 -12.20 -0.26
CA GLY A 162 17.16 -10.94 -0.07
C GLY A 162 17.75 -10.76 1.31
N ILE A 163 17.10 -11.26 2.37
CA ILE A 163 17.61 -11.18 3.75
C ILE A 163 19.02 -11.79 3.87
N GLY A 164 19.27 -12.92 3.21
CA GLY A 164 20.56 -13.56 3.23
C GLY A 164 21.68 -12.83 2.47
N ARG A 165 21.34 -11.76 1.76
CA ARG A 165 22.25 -10.94 0.96
C ARG A 165 22.47 -9.52 1.50
N ILE A 166 21.90 -9.22 2.65
CA ILE A 166 22.07 -7.92 3.31
C ILE A 166 23.50 -7.80 3.81
N GLU A 167 24.18 -6.75 3.39
CA GLU A 167 25.45 -6.30 3.94
C GLU A 167 25.21 -5.17 4.95
N ALA A 168 25.62 -5.36 6.19
CA ALA A 168 25.39 -4.40 7.27
C ALA A 168 25.99 -3.02 6.97
N SER A 169 27.12 -2.98 6.27
CA SER A 169 27.79 -1.74 5.82
C SER A 169 26.90 -0.87 4.95
N ASN A 170 25.99 -1.47 4.14
CA ASN A 170 25.06 -0.74 3.28
C ASN A 170 23.91 -0.08 4.07
N LEU A 171 23.69 -0.51 5.31
CA LEU A 171 22.66 0.05 6.21
C LEU A 171 23.21 1.13 7.14
N GLU A 172 24.50 1.44 7.05
CA GLU A 172 25.10 2.52 7.82
C GLU A 172 24.65 3.89 7.31
N GLY A 173 24.72 4.91 8.18
CA GLY A 173 24.41 6.29 7.80
C GLY A 173 22.91 6.60 7.62
N VAL A 174 22.02 5.94 8.34
CA VAL A 174 20.55 6.19 8.30
C VAL A 174 20.22 7.68 8.48
N PHE A 175 21.02 8.43 9.23
CA PHE A 175 20.83 9.86 9.45
C PHE A 175 21.76 10.75 8.61
N SER A 176 22.51 10.21 7.67
CA SER A 176 23.48 10.93 6.84
C SER A 176 22.87 12.05 6.00
N THR A 177 21.62 11.89 5.55
CA THR A 177 20.88 12.88 4.77
C THR A 177 20.17 13.94 5.63
N GLY A 178 20.27 13.82 6.96
CA GLY A 178 19.65 14.72 7.92
C GLY A 178 18.18 14.40 8.24
N ILE A 179 17.74 14.85 9.42
CA ILE A 179 16.38 14.58 9.93
C ILE A 179 15.30 15.20 9.03
N GLY A 180 15.57 16.36 8.42
CA GLY A 180 14.62 17.03 7.52
C GLY A 180 14.25 16.18 6.32
N SER A 181 15.22 15.47 5.72
CA SER A 181 14.98 14.56 4.60
C SER A 181 14.16 13.33 5.02
N ILE A 182 14.40 12.82 6.22
CA ILE A 182 13.63 11.70 6.78
C ILE A 182 12.16 12.12 7.02
N ILE A 183 11.93 13.32 7.57
CA ILE A 183 10.57 13.86 7.78
C ILE A 183 9.86 14.06 6.44
N TYR A 184 10.55 14.62 5.44
CA TYR A 184 9.98 14.78 4.10
C TYR A 184 9.60 13.43 3.48
N ALA A 185 10.50 12.46 3.52
CA ALA A 185 10.23 11.10 3.04
C ALA A 185 9.07 10.44 3.81
N SER A 186 8.99 10.65 5.13
CA SER A 186 7.91 10.09 5.95
C SER A 186 6.53 10.66 5.58
N ALA A 187 6.46 11.93 5.20
CA ALA A 187 5.22 12.53 4.72
C ALA A 187 4.71 11.84 3.44
N LEU A 188 5.61 11.52 2.49
CA LEU A 188 5.28 10.74 1.30
C LEU A 188 4.86 9.32 1.67
N LEU A 189 5.61 8.65 2.54
CA LEU A 189 5.37 7.26 2.93
C LEU A 189 4.11 7.08 3.79
N THR A 190 3.57 8.14 4.39
CA THR A 190 2.28 8.06 5.11
C THR A 190 1.15 7.58 4.18
N PHE A 191 1.19 7.94 2.92
CA PHE A 191 0.21 7.47 1.93
C PHE A 191 0.23 5.96 1.71
N THR A 192 1.36 5.29 1.95
CA THR A 192 1.46 3.82 1.81
C THR A 192 0.64 3.06 2.85
N PHE A 193 0.27 3.70 3.94
CA PHE A 193 -0.57 3.12 5.01
C PHE A 193 -2.06 3.45 4.86
N ALA A 194 -2.46 4.24 3.86
CA ALA A 194 -3.83 4.80 3.77
C ALA A 194 -4.93 3.74 3.50
N GLY A 195 -4.59 2.55 2.98
CA GLY A 195 -5.57 1.50 2.70
C GLY A 195 -6.26 0.90 3.93
N SER A 196 -5.63 0.98 5.10
CA SER A 196 -6.16 0.39 6.35
C SER A 196 -7.50 0.98 6.81
N ASN A 197 -7.88 2.16 6.33
CA ASN A 197 -9.16 2.78 6.66
C ASN A 197 -10.36 2.17 5.93
N ALA A 198 -10.14 1.33 4.93
CA ALA A 198 -11.21 0.72 4.14
C ALA A 198 -12.19 -0.13 4.99
N VAL A 199 -11.73 -0.68 6.10
CA VAL A 199 -12.55 -1.47 7.02
C VAL A 199 -13.75 -0.69 7.59
N ILE A 200 -13.65 0.65 7.65
CA ILE A 200 -14.74 1.51 8.14
C ILE A 200 -15.98 1.46 7.22
N GLU A 201 -15.78 1.14 5.94
CA GLU A 201 -16.86 1.00 4.97
C GLU A 201 -17.70 -0.27 5.18
N LEU A 202 -17.12 -1.27 5.84
CA LEU A 202 -17.70 -2.60 6.01
C LEU A 202 -18.18 -2.88 7.44
N GLY A 203 -18.10 -1.91 8.34
CA GLY A 203 -18.39 -2.08 9.78
C GLY A 203 -19.73 -2.74 10.09
N GLY A 204 -20.75 -2.53 9.25
CA GLY A 204 -22.08 -3.15 9.40
C GLY A 204 -22.13 -4.65 9.12
N GLU A 205 -21.11 -5.20 8.43
CA GLU A 205 -21.01 -6.60 8.01
C GLU A 205 -20.09 -7.43 8.94
N VAL A 206 -19.45 -6.77 9.92
CA VAL A 206 -18.45 -7.38 10.78
C VAL A 206 -19.10 -8.09 11.97
N GLU A 207 -18.72 -9.34 12.20
CA GLU A 207 -19.07 -10.09 13.41
C GLU A 207 -18.31 -9.50 14.59
N ASN A 208 -19.03 -9.25 15.71
CA ASN A 208 -18.44 -8.68 16.91
C ASN A 208 -17.55 -7.44 16.64
N ALA A 209 -18.10 -6.46 15.90
CA ALA A 209 -17.37 -5.28 15.41
C ALA A 209 -16.60 -4.53 16.52
N LYS A 210 -17.16 -4.45 17.74
CA LYS A 210 -16.49 -3.81 18.90
C LYS A 210 -15.09 -4.37 19.19
N LYS A 211 -14.88 -5.66 18.94
CA LYS A 211 -13.61 -6.35 19.20
C LYS A 211 -12.81 -6.53 17.94
N ASN A 212 -13.44 -7.00 16.87
CA ASN A 212 -12.74 -7.41 15.66
C ASN A 212 -12.19 -6.22 14.87
N LEU A 213 -12.90 -5.08 14.78
CA LEU A 213 -12.42 -3.91 14.07
C LEU A 213 -11.14 -3.32 14.69
N PRO A 214 -11.08 -2.98 15.99
CA PRO A 214 -9.85 -2.43 16.56
C PRO A 214 -8.67 -3.40 16.47
N LEU A 215 -8.90 -4.69 16.73
CA LEU A 215 -7.84 -5.67 16.70
C LEU A 215 -7.32 -5.91 15.29
N SER A 216 -8.19 -5.96 14.26
CA SER A 216 -7.76 -6.13 12.88
C SER A 216 -6.92 -4.95 12.40
N VAL A 217 -7.34 -3.72 12.67
CA VAL A 217 -6.57 -2.52 12.30
C VAL A 217 -5.18 -2.52 12.93
N ILE A 218 -5.07 -2.80 14.24
CA ILE A 218 -3.76 -2.84 14.91
C ILE A 218 -2.88 -3.94 14.32
N PHE A 219 -3.44 -5.14 14.14
CA PHE A 219 -2.70 -6.27 13.59
C PHE A 219 -2.26 -6.02 12.15
N SER A 220 -3.16 -5.53 11.30
CA SER A 220 -2.89 -5.24 9.89
C SER A 220 -1.83 -4.17 9.72
N LEU A 221 -1.93 -3.05 10.45
CA LEU A 221 -0.92 -1.99 10.41
C LEU A 221 0.45 -2.48 10.86
N THR A 222 0.51 -3.34 11.88
CA THR A 222 1.76 -3.92 12.35
C THR A 222 2.38 -4.84 11.29
N VAL A 223 1.57 -5.70 10.66
CA VAL A 223 2.02 -6.57 9.56
C VAL A 223 2.54 -5.74 8.39
N VAL A 224 1.80 -4.71 7.99
CA VAL A 224 2.19 -3.80 6.90
C VAL A 224 3.53 -3.12 7.21
N LEU A 225 3.70 -2.58 8.41
CA LEU A 225 4.96 -1.97 8.83
C LEU A 225 6.13 -2.95 8.75
N ILE A 226 5.95 -4.17 9.25
CA ILE A 226 6.98 -5.22 9.19
C ILE A 226 7.34 -5.54 7.73
N CYS A 227 6.35 -5.71 6.86
CA CYS A 227 6.58 -5.92 5.43
C CYS A 227 7.38 -4.77 4.79
N TYR A 228 7.01 -3.53 5.09
CA TYR A 228 7.70 -2.36 4.56
C TYR A 228 9.13 -2.24 5.06
N LEU A 229 9.37 -2.48 6.35
CA LEU A 229 10.72 -2.46 6.92
C LEU A 229 11.60 -3.59 6.35
N LEU A 230 11.05 -4.79 6.16
CA LEU A 230 11.76 -5.89 5.53
C LEU A 230 12.13 -5.58 4.07
N MET A 231 11.17 -5.08 3.29
CA MET A 231 11.43 -4.70 1.89
C MET A 231 12.47 -3.57 1.82
N ALA A 232 12.38 -2.56 2.67
CA ALA A 232 13.34 -1.47 2.72
C ALA A 232 14.73 -1.96 3.15
N ALA A 233 14.82 -2.80 4.19
CA ALA A 233 16.08 -3.36 4.64
C ALA A 233 16.78 -4.19 3.55
N VAL A 234 16.03 -5.02 2.82
CA VAL A 234 16.56 -5.78 1.67
C VAL A 234 17.01 -4.84 0.56
N SER A 235 16.18 -3.84 0.22
CA SER A 235 16.46 -2.90 -0.87
C SER A 235 17.73 -2.09 -0.67
N PHE A 236 17.97 -1.62 0.54
CA PHE A 236 19.17 -0.85 0.86
C PHE A 236 20.34 -1.77 1.23
N GLY A 237 20.08 -2.89 1.87
CA GLY A 237 21.14 -3.83 2.31
C GLY A 237 21.84 -4.56 1.18
N ILE A 238 21.20 -4.75 0.02
CA ILE A 238 21.82 -5.41 -1.15
C ILE A 238 22.65 -4.45 -2.01
N GLY A 239 22.46 -3.13 -1.83
CA GLY A 239 23.26 -2.12 -2.54
C GLY A 239 22.46 -1.04 -3.22
N GLY A 240 23.13 0.08 -3.45
CA GLY A 240 22.63 1.42 -3.69
C GLY A 240 21.80 1.72 -4.95
N LYS A 241 21.31 0.76 -5.73
CA LYS A 241 20.55 1.05 -6.97
C LYS A 241 19.31 1.92 -6.76
N LEU A 242 18.61 1.77 -5.63
CA LEU A 242 17.50 2.66 -5.27
C LEU A 242 17.98 4.10 -5.03
N LEU A 243 19.18 4.26 -4.49
CA LEU A 243 19.77 5.59 -4.23
C LEU A 243 20.14 6.31 -5.53
N GLU A 244 20.38 5.55 -6.60
CA GLU A 244 20.69 6.04 -7.95
C GLU A 244 19.44 6.34 -8.80
N GLY A 245 18.25 6.30 -8.20
CA GLY A 245 16.97 6.54 -8.89
C GLY A 245 16.38 5.30 -9.55
N GLY A 246 16.86 4.12 -9.19
CA GLY A 246 16.34 2.83 -9.64
C GLY A 246 14.99 2.46 -9.01
N THR A 247 14.43 1.36 -9.47
CA THR A 247 13.20 0.73 -8.98
C THR A 247 13.51 -0.50 -8.13
N LEU A 248 12.49 -1.08 -7.50
CA LEU A 248 12.63 -2.37 -6.82
C LEU A 248 12.99 -3.50 -7.79
N ASN A 249 12.60 -3.41 -9.07
CA ASN A 249 13.04 -4.36 -10.09
C ASN A 249 14.56 -4.33 -10.29
N ASP A 250 15.16 -3.14 -10.27
CA ASP A 250 16.61 -3.00 -10.41
C ASP A 250 17.36 -3.62 -9.24
N VAL A 251 16.83 -3.51 -8.03
CA VAL A 251 17.36 -4.21 -6.85
C VAL A 251 17.16 -5.72 -6.99
N ALA A 252 15.94 -6.15 -7.33
CA ALA A 252 15.60 -7.56 -7.49
C ALA A 252 16.48 -8.27 -8.53
N SER A 253 16.81 -7.61 -9.63
CA SER A 253 17.65 -8.14 -10.69
C SER A 253 19.09 -8.49 -10.24
N ASN A 254 19.55 -7.94 -9.11
CA ASN A 254 20.87 -8.24 -8.56
C ASN A 254 20.96 -9.62 -7.91
N TYR A 255 19.84 -10.19 -7.46
CA TYR A 255 19.86 -11.43 -6.70
C TYR A 255 18.77 -12.45 -7.08
N LEU A 256 17.69 -11.99 -7.73
CA LEU A 256 16.68 -12.89 -8.29
C LEU A 256 17.04 -13.21 -9.73
N SER A 257 16.95 -14.46 -10.10
CA SER A 257 17.26 -14.92 -11.46
C SER A 257 16.05 -15.64 -12.09
N GLY A 258 15.98 -15.58 -13.44
CA GLY A 258 15.02 -16.35 -14.21
C GLY A 258 13.58 -16.15 -13.77
N PHE A 259 12.87 -17.24 -13.52
CA PHE A 259 11.44 -17.24 -13.23
C PHE A 259 11.06 -16.41 -11.98
N LEU A 260 11.87 -16.43 -10.92
CA LEU A 260 11.58 -15.70 -9.68
C LEU A 260 11.54 -14.18 -9.90
N PHE A 261 12.45 -13.66 -10.73
CA PHE A 261 12.43 -12.24 -11.08
C PHE A 261 11.14 -11.84 -11.79
N TYR A 262 10.68 -12.64 -12.77
CA TYR A 262 9.42 -12.34 -13.47
C TYR A 262 8.21 -12.44 -12.54
N VAL A 263 8.16 -13.43 -11.65
CA VAL A 263 7.07 -13.53 -10.67
C VAL A 263 7.04 -12.31 -9.75
N PHE A 264 8.20 -11.82 -9.30
CA PHE A 264 8.28 -10.57 -8.52
C PHE A 264 7.82 -9.35 -9.32
N ALA A 265 8.26 -9.22 -10.56
CA ALA A 265 7.99 -8.02 -11.38
C ALA A 265 6.52 -7.89 -11.82
N PHE A 266 5.78 -9.00 -11.85
CA PHE A 266 4.34 -9.03 -12.21
C PHE A 266 3.40 -9.26 -11.02
N GLY A 267 3.90 -9.62 -9.83
CA GLY A 267 3.13 -9.84 -8.61
C GLY A 267 2.91 -8.58 -7.83
#